data_43c8ff4fecf1b628a52c699c1dae9fa9
#
_entry.id   43c8ff4fecf1b628a52c699c1dae9fa9
#
_cell.length_a   1.000
_cell.length_b   1.000
_cell.length_c   1.000
_cell.angle_alpha   90.00
_cell.angle_beta   90.00
_cell.angle_gamma   90.00
#
_symmetry.space_group_name_H-M   'P 1'
#
loop_
_entity.id
_entity.type
_entity.pdbx_description
1 polymer ?
#
loop_
_entity_poly.entity_id
_entity_poly.type
_entity_poly.pdbx_seq_one_letter_code
_entity_poly.pdbx_strand_id
1 'polypeptide(L)'
;MKHKLIALLFVFAFANMSGQAPASKTNYTNSNLPVEEAVTNKSLKPLKKISLDDTSILIYDYDGSLFSWDLEVESIVWTIKASDAHTEMCANKITIHDGVVYIPFINGEIYAVDNGTGTIFWKSRIGNITDQIVLKDQTPIIANGKLYITAQNQNQSSNLYALDLKDGSLAWNYKLDTPNNDIEPLYFDNKIFTQSGTNVYCFEANTGKLLYQKSFDETMTGKPVTDGESVFIAGDKNWLYALKPNSLDVLWQFKIEENQNNVKERIVCHDKKLYFAAQGPEVSSIYAVDSKTGTQLWKTDFTDDNVEYIVKEVDNLWGYTRKKKLFELDLSNGEIAFEEKLTTLPISNIEFPADDNLLYYYCDAGLIQFDLKEKDENVYYMRTSIKDDPYSAYLKIIR
;
A
#
# COMPACT_ATOMS: atom_id res chain seq x y z
N MET A 1 -0.49 -39.42 45.40
CA MET A 1 0.95 -39.60 45.10
C MET A 1 1.46 -38.27 44.61
N LYS A 2 2.48 -37.79 45.27
CA LYS A 2 3.04 -36.43 45.08
C LYS A 2 4.02 -36.45 43.90
N HIS A 3 3.86 -35.55 42.94
CA HIS A 3 4.93 -35.23 41.98
C HIS A 3 5.49 -33.84 42.28
N LYS A 4 6.79 -33.82 42.53
CA LYS A 4 7.59 -32.65 42.88
C LYS A 4 7.87 -31.80 41.63
N LEU A 5 7.61 -30.52 41.76
CA LEU A 5 8.09 -29.47 40.86
C LEU A 5 9.56 -29.16 41.21
N ILE A 6 10.44 -29.19 40.24
CA ILE A 6 11.85 -28.72 40.37
C ILE A 6 11.90 -27.38 39.62
N ALA A 7 12.03 -26.29 40.38
CA ALA A 7 12.30 -24.95 39.86
C ALA A 7 13.84 -24.78 39.85
N LEU A 8 14.39 -24.46 38.69
CA LEU A 8 15.79 -24.07 38.53
C LEU A 8 15.86 -22.52 38.57
N LEU A 9 16.44 -22.02 39.67
CA LEU A 9 16.77 -20.62 39.85
C LEU A 9 18.15 -20.36 39.23
N PHE A 10 18.21 -19.44 38.23
CA PHE A 10 19.47 -18.82 37.83
C PHE A 10 19.61 -17.47 38.53
N VAL A 11 20.59 -17.38 39.42
CA VAL A 11 21.02 -16.15 40.08
C VAL A 11 22.06 -15.49 39.19
N PHE A 12 21.80 -14.30 38.71
CA PHE A 12 22.81 -13.41 38.11
C PHE A 12 23.28 -12.41 39.16
N ALA A 13 24.56 -12.50 39.50
CA ALA A 13 25.25 -11.56 40.38
C ALA A 13 25.57 -10.27 39.60
N PHE A 14 25.09 -9.13 40.11
CA PHE A 14 25.52 -7.80 39.67
C PHE A 14 26.83 -7.43 40.38
N ALA A 15 27.89 -7.23 39.62
CA ALA A 15 29.11 -6.60 40.12
C ALA A 15 29.03 -5.10 39.83
N ASN A 16 28.93 -4.28 40.86
CA ASN A 16 29.10 -2.83 40.79
C ASN A 16 30.59 -2.50 40.56
N MET A 17 30.90 -1.80 39.49
CA MET A 17 32.13 -1.04 39.34
C MET A 17 31.81 0.40 39.04
N SER A 18 32.00 1.25 40.04
CA SER A 18 32.04 2.69 39.93
C SER A 18 33.37 3.11 39.33
N GLY A 19 33.36 3.74 38.16
CA GLY A 19 34.51 4.35 37.55
C GLY A 19 34.13 5.71 36.96
N GLN A 20 34.61 6.80 37.61
CA GLN A 20 34.50 8.16 37.11
C GLN A 20 35.26 8.31 35.79
N ALA A 21 34.60 8.85 34.75
CA ALA A 21 35.28 9.25 33.52
C ALA A 21 35.62 10.74 33.58
N PRO A 22 36.84 11.14 33.16
CA PRO A 22 37.23 12.55 33.07
C PRO A 22 36.60 13.21 31.81
N ALA A 23 36.13 14.44 31.99
CA ALA A 23 35.65 15.28 30.92
C ALA A 23 36.78 15.62 29.93
N SER A 24 36.67 15.19 28.68
CA SER A 24 37.47 15.71 27.60
C SER A 24 36.62 16.54 26.63
N LYS A 25 36.93 17.83 26.58
CA LYS A 25 36.46 18.73 25.53
C LYS A 25 37.15 18.31 24.22
N THR A 26 36.38 17.78 23.28
CA THR A 26 36.88 17.59 21.91
C THR A 26 36.19 18.59 20.99
N ASN A 27 36.99 19.54 20.49
CA ASN A 27 36.62 20.42 19.41
C ASN A 27 36.40 19.58 18.14
N TYR A 28 35.21 19.62 17.59
CA TYR A 28 34.95 19.09 16.25
C TYR A 28 35.54 20.07 15.21
N THR A 29 36.75 19.81 14.78
CA THR A 29 37.26 20.34 13.54
C THR A 29 36.71 19.51 12.38
N ASN A 30 36.20 20.21 11.37
CA ASN A 30 35.81 19.63 10.08
C ASN A 30 36.91 18.71 9.56
N SER A 31 36.71 17.41 9.64
CA SER A 31 37.49 16.44 8.89
C SER A 31 36.66 16.04 7.66
N ASN A 32 37.13 16.45 6.49
CA ASN A 32 36.73 15.93 5.20
C ASN A 32 36.78 14.39 5.25
N LEU A 33 35.63 13.73 5.32
CA LEU A 33 35.55 12.33 4.97
C LEU A 33 35.89 12.22 3.48
N PRO A 34 36.72 11.25 3.08
CA PRO A 34 37.01 11.04 1.67
C PRO A 34 35.68 10.74 0.97
N VAL A 35 35.39 11.54 -0.05
CA VAL A 35 34.37 11.24 -1.05
C VAL A 35 34.80 9.91 -1.66
N GLU A 36 34.09 8.83 -1.34
CA GLU A 36 34.24 7.60 -2.10
C GLU A 36 33.99 7.93 -3.56
N GLU A 37 34.96 7.60 -4.39
CA GLU A 37 35.01 7.88 -5.80
C GLU A 37 33.67 7.48 -6.43
N ALA A 38 33.04 8.46 -7.05
CA ALA A 38 31.90 8.24 -7.92
C ALA A 38 32.25 7.11 -8.88
N VAL A 39 31.55 5.99 -8.76
CA VAL A 39 31.65 4.87 -9.68
C VAL A 39 31.31 5.41 -11.06
N THR A 40 32.37 5.66 -11.83
CA THR A 40 32.30 6.13 -13.20
C THR A 40 31.40 5.20 -14.00
N ASN A 41 30.43 5.81 -14.69
CA ASN A 41 29.58 5.27 -15.73
C ASN A 41 30.19 4.06 -16.50
N LYS A 42 30.09 2.87 -15.95
CA LYS A 42 30.00 1.68 -16.77
C LYS A 42 28.57 1.60 -17.21
N SER A 43 28.34 1.75 -18.52
CA SER A 43 27.04 1.49 -19.13
C SER A 43 26.49 0.21 -18.52
N LEU A 44 25.41 0.36 -17.73
CA LEU A 44 24.69 -0.79 -17.19
C LEU A 44 24.26 -1.61 -18.40
N LYS A 45 24.93 -2.73 -18.65
CA LYS A 45 24.40 -3.75 -19.55
C LYS A 45 23.01 -4.05 -19.01
N PRO A 46 21.97 -4.09 -19.87
CA PRO A 46 20.66 -4.49 -19.41
C PRO A 46 20.86 -5.84 -18.70
N LEU A 47 20.53 -5.85 -17.40
CA LEU A 47 20.54 -7.07 -16.62
C LEU A 47 19.72 -8.08 -17.40
N LYS A 48 20.28 -9.25 -17.66
CA LYS A 48 19.59 -10.34 -18.32
C LYS A 48 18.33 -10.54 -17.49
N LYS A 49 17.17 -10.29 -18.09
CA LYS A 49 15.87 -10.47 -17.47
C LYS A 49 15.84 -11.92 -16.98
N ILE A 50 16.12 -12.13 -15.70
CA ILE A 50 15.89 -13.42 -15.06
C ILE A 50 14.38 -13.49 -15.06
N SER A 51 13.81 -14.35 -15.91
CA SER A 51 12.41 -14.73 -15.80
C SER A 51 12.30 -15.43 -14.46
N LEU A 52 11.93 -14.67 -13.44
CA LEU A 52 11.38 -15.24 -12.23
C LEU A 52 9.98 -15.68 -12.66
N ASP A 53 9.88 -16.95 -13.04
CA ASP A 53 8.60 -17.62 -13.13
C ASP A 53 7.93 -17.42 -11.76
N ASP A 54 6.64 -17.19 -11.68
CA ASP A 54 5.75 -16.84 -10.53
C ASP A 54 6.04 -17.56 -9.19
N THR A 55 7.32 -17.69 -8.84
CA THR A 55 7.82 -18.48 -7.70
C THR A 55 8.07 -17.67 -6.45
N SER A 56 8.03 -16.33 -6.55
CA SER A 56 8.33 -15.47 -5.41
C SER A 56 7.20 -14.50 -5.11
N ILE A 57 6.94 -14.33 -3.81
CA ILE A 57 5.99 -13.35 -3.29
C ILE A 57 6.71 -12.35 -2.39
N LEU A 58 6.49 -11.07 -2.62
CA LEU A 58 6.96 -10.00 -1.75
C LEU A 58 5.95 -9.80 -0.63
N ILE A 59 6.44 -9.78 0.60
CA ILE A 59 5.62 -9.60 1.81
C ILE A 59 6.14 -8.37 2.54
N TYR A 60 5.32 -7.30 2.57
CA TYR A 60 5.57 -6.11 3.37
C TYR A 60 4.80 -6.24 4.68
N ASP A 61 5.53 -6.64 5.72
CA ASP A 61 4.96 -6.92 7.03
C ASP A 61 4.81 -5.64 7.86
N TYR A 62 3.87 -5.65 8.78
CA TYR A 62 3.59 -4.53 9.68
C TYR A 62 4.75 -4.19 10.64
N ASP A 63 5.78 -5.04 10.75
CA ASP A 63 7.01 -4.72 11.49
C ASP A 63 7.95 -3.80 10.69
N GLY A 64 7.53 -3.33 9.52
CA GLY A 64 8.29 -2.46 8.63
C GLY A 64 9.35 -3.21 7.81
N SER A 65 9.29 -4.55 7.75
CA SER A 65 10.16 -5.33 6.87
C SER A 65 9.46 -5.71 5.58
N LEU A 66 10.16 -5.54 4.47
CA LEU A 66 9.83 -6.16 3.20
C LEU A 66 10.76 -7.35 2.98
N PHE A 67 10.22 -8.50 2.66
CA PHE A 67 11.02 -9.67 2.28
C PHE A 67 10.44 -10.38 1.07
N SER A 68 11.31 -11.03 0.31
CA SER A 68 10.96 -11.92 -0.78
C SER A 68 10.92 -13.34 -0.26
N TRP A 69 9.81 -14.01 -0.45
CA TRP A 69 9.60 -15.42 -0.12
C TRP A 69 9.54 -16.24 -1.40
N ASP A 70 10.40 -17.24 -1.52
CA ASP A 70 10.37 -18.20 -2.61
C ASP A 70 9.35 -19.31 -2.29
N LEU A 71 8.37 -19.49 -3.17
CA LEU A 71 7.26 -20.44 -2.98
C LEU A 71 7.66 -21.89 -3.26
N GLU A 72 8.72 -22.13 -4.03
CA GLU A 72 9.20 -23.51 -4.34
C GLU A 72 10.14 -24.01 -3.25
N VAL A 73 11.06 -23.15 -2.84
CA VAL A 73 12.09 -23.52 -1.83
C VAL A 73 11.61 -23.27 -0.42
N GLU A 74 10.48 -22.58 -0.25
CA GLU A 74 9.86 -22.21 1.03
C GLU A 74 10.83 -21.48 1.95
N SER A 75 11.52 -20.47 1.41
CA SER A 75 12.54 -19.72 2.15
C SER A 75 12.59 -18.25 1.78
N ILE A 76 13.09 -17.42 2.71
CA ILE A 76 13.35 -16.01 2.47
C ILE A 76 14.58 -15.88 1.56
N VAL A 77 14.41 -15.19 0.42
CA VAL A 77 15.48 -14.89 -0.52
C VAL A 77 16.28 -13.67 -0.08
N TRP A 78 15.57 -12.60 0.30
CA TRP A 78 16.18 -11.38 0.83
C TRP A 78 15.20 -10.63 1.76
N THR A 79 15.74 -9.77 2.60
CA THR A 79 14.95 -8.91 3.51
C THR A 79 15.50 -7.50 3.52
N ILE A 80 14.61 -6.51 3.51
CA ILE A 80 14.91 -5.07 3.59
C ILE A 80 14.11 -4.46 4.74
N LYS A 81 14.76 -3.55 5.50
CA LYS A 81 14.14 -2.71 6.53
C LYS A 81 14.56 -1.25 6.35
N ALA A 82 13.76 -0.33 6.87
CA ALA A 82 14.16 1.07 7.00
C ALA A 82 15.42 1.21 7.87
N SER A 83 16.16 2.31 7.71
CA SER A 83 17.39 2.56 8.48
C SER A 83 17.10 2.75 9.97
N ASP A 84 15.96 3.32 10.32
CA ASP A 84 15.49 3.53 11.69
C ASP A 84 14.43 2.47 12.00
N ALA A 85 14.83 1.28 12.44
CA ALA A 85 13.90 0.17 12.68
C ALA A 85 12.90 0.49 13.80
N HIS A 86 11.87 1.26 13.51
CA HIS A 86 10.69 1.38 14.35
C HIS A 86 9.64 0.35 13.92
N THR A 87 8.86 -0.14 14.88
CA THR A 87 7.71 -0.98 14.58
C THR A 87 6.70 -0.12 13.81
N GLU A 88 6.56 -0.36 12.53
CA GLU A 88 5.74 0.44 11.66
C GLU A 88 4.36 -0.18 11.58
N MET A 89 3.39 0.55 12.10
CA MET A 89 1.97 0.26 11.96
C MET A 89 1.49 0.94 10.68
N CYS A 90 2.04 0.55 9.53
CA CYS A 90 1.66 1.17 8.27
C CYS A 90 1.10 0.15 7.28
N ALA A 91 0.13 0.60 6.49
CA ALA A 91 -0.42 -0.15 5.37
C ALA A 91 0.20 0.33 4.03
N ASN A 92 1.47 0.74 4.06
CA ASN A 92 2.17 1.13 2.85
C ASN A 92 2.26 -0.04 1.88
N LYS A 93 2.18 0.28 0.60
CA LYS A 93 2.24 -0.68 -0.50
C LYS A 93 3.49 -0.42 -1.31
N ILE A 94 3.97 -1.46 -1.95
CA ILE A 94 5.11 -1.36 -2.87
C ILE A 94 4.63 -1.21 -4.30
N THR A 95 5.49 -0.66 -5.15
CA THR A 95 5.27 -0.63 -6.60
C THR A 95 6.45 -1.28 -7.29
N ILE A 96 6.18 -2.16 -8.24
CA ILE A 96 7.20 -2.80 -9.07
C ILE A 96 7.17 -2.18 -10.46
N HIS A 97 8.32 -1.75 -10.95
CA HIS A 97 8.46 -1.19 -12.28
C HIS A 97 9.84 -1.57 -12.85
N ASP A 98 9.85 -2.19 -14.03
CA ASP A 98 11.07 -2.66 -14.73
C ASP A 98 12.03 -3.47 -13.85
N GLY A 99 11.48 -4.38 -13.02
CA GLY A 99 12.27 -5.24 -12.14
C GLY A 99 12.80 -4.55 -10.88
N VAL A 100 12.39 -3.31 -10.63
CA VAL A 100 12.73 -2.53 -9.42
C VAL A 100 11.52 -2.43 -8.51
N VAL A 101 11.71 -2.74 -7.24
CA VAL A 101 10.72 -2.57 -6.17
C VAL A 101 10.95 -1.21 -5.49
N TYR A 102 9.94 -0.37 -5.47
CA TYR A 102 9.95 0.91 -4.77
C TYR A 102 9.18 0.78 -3.46
N ILE A 103 9.89 1.00 -2.35
CA ILE A 103 9.40 0.71 -1.00
C ILE A 103 9.30 2.01 -0.20
N PRO A 104 8.10 2.48 0.12
CA PRO A 104 7.91 3.60 1.04
C PRO A 104 7.91 3.09 2.48
N PHE A 105 8.74 3.69 3.36
CA PHE A 105 8.75 3.40 4.79
C PHE A 105 8.11 4.54 5.58
N ILE A 106 7.49 4.22 6.71
CA ILE A 106 6.74 5.20 7.52
C ILE A 106 7.57 6.43 7.91
N ASN A 107 8.87 6.24 8.11
CA ASN A 107 9.80 7.32 8.50
C ASN A 107 10.15 8.30 7.36
N GLY A 108 9.51 8.19 6.19
CA GLY A 108 9.77 9.03 5.02
C GLY A 108 10.91 8.54 4.12
N GLU A 109 11.50 7.40 4.40
CA GLU A 109 12.48 6.79 3.50
C GLU A 109 11.78 6.08 2.34
N ILE A 110 12.40 6.14 1.15
CA ILE A 110 11.97 5.40 -0.03
C ILE A 110 13.20 4.70 -0.59
N TYR A 111 13.10 3.40 -0.79
CA TYR A 111 14.18 2.60 -1.37
C TYR A 111 13.77 2.09 -2.75
N ALA A 112 14.73 2.07 -3.67
CA ALA A 112 14.63 1.33 -4.92
C ALA A 112 15.53 0.10 -4.84
N VAL A 113 14.95 -1.05 -5.08
CA VAL A 113 15.58 -2.34 -4.81
C VAL A 113 15.39 -3.27 -6.00
N ASP A 114 16.41 -4.01 -6.39
CA ASP A 114 16.28 -5.10 -7.36
C ASP A 114 15.34 -6.19 -6.81
N ASN A 115 14.31 -6.55 -7.56
CA ASN A 115 13.27 -7.47 -7.07
C ASN A 115 13.77 -8.91 -6.89
N GLY A 116 14.79 -9.33 -7.63
CA GLY A 116 15.32 -10.70 -7.56
C GLY A 116 16.36 -10.88 -6.47
N THR A 117 17.19 -9.86 -6.22
CA THR A 117 18.36 -9.98 -5.34
C THR A 117 18.28 -9.19 -4.03
N GLY A 118 17.33 -8.27 -3.92
CA GLY A 118 17.28 -7.34 -2.80
C GLY A 118 18.39 -6.29 -2.81
N THR A 119 19.14 -6.15 -3.91
CA THR A 119 20.20 -5.15 -4.01
C THR A 119 19.59 -3.76 -4.06
N ILE A 120 20.01 -2.87 -3.17
CA ILE A 120 19.52 -1.49 -3.10
C ILE A 120 20.25 -0.66 -4.16
N PHE A 121 19.49 -0.10 -5.10
CA PHE A 121 20.02 0.83 -6.11
C PHE A 121 20.20 2.24 -5.54
N TRP A 122 19.20 2.72 -4.80
CA TRP A 122 19.26 3.99 -4.11
C TRP A 122 18.31 4.02 -2.89
N LYS A 123 18.61 4.95 -1.99
CA LYS A 123 17.77 5.32 -0.84
C LYS A 123 17.56 6.83 -0.90
N SER A 124 16.34 7.24 -0.69
CA SER A 124 15.98 8.65 -0.57
C SER A 124 15.16 8.87 0.68
N ARG A 125 15.25 10.07 1.25
CA ARG A 125 14.36 10.52 2.32
C ARG A 125 13.64 11.76 1.84
N ILE A 126 12.32 11.74 1.86
CA ILE A 126 11.50 12.90 1.52
C ILE A 126 11.43 13.87 2.72
N GLY A 127 11.43 15.18 2.45
CA GLY A 127 11.49 16.21 3.48
C GLY A 127 12.84 16.32 4.19
N ASN A 128 12.91 17.16 5.21
CA ASN A 128 14.10 17.26 6.08
C ASN A 128 13.93 16.31 7.28
N ILE A 129 15.04 15.91 7.89
CA ILE A 129 15.02 15.07 9.11
C ILE A 129 14.18 15.72 10.23
N THR A 130 14.15 17.05 10.29
CA THR A 130 13.38 17.82 11.27
C THR A 130 11.88 17.86 10.99
N ASP A 131 11.44 17.53 9.77
CA ASP A 131 10.03 17.63 9.36
C ASP A 131 9.19 16.48 9.88
N GLN A 132 9.82 15.43 10.37
CA GLN A 132 9.18 14.23 10.89
C GLN A 132 8.08 13.75 9.94
N ILE A 133 8.50 13.43 8.72
CA ILE A 133 7.61 12.94 7.67
C ILE A 133 7.06 11.57 8.06
N VAL A 134 5.77 11.37 7.78
CA VAL A 134 5.08 10.09 7.94
C VAL A 134 4.50 9.68 6.60
N LEU A 135 4.90 8.51 6.12
CA LEU A 135 4.28 7.80 5.00
C LEU A 135 3.36 6.73 5.58
N LYS A 136 2.06 6.89 5.41
CA LYS A 136 1.07 5.94 5.89
C LYS A 136 0.04 5.69 4.80
N ASP A 137 -0.30 4.42 4.57
CA ASP A 137 -1.27 3.97 3.57
C ASP A 137 -0.95 4.44 2.13
N GLN A 138 0.36 4.54 1.81
CA GLN A 138 0.82 5.08 0.55
C GLN A 138 1.21 3.97 -0.43
N THR A 139 0.86 4.19 -1.71
CA THR A 139 1.36 3.42 -2.86
C THR A 139 2.13 4.37 -3.78
N PRO A 140 3.44 4.17 -4.02
CA PRO A 140 4.17 4.97 -4.99
C PRO A 140 3.59 4.82 -6.40
N ILE A 141 3.39 5.91 -7.11
CA ILE A 141 2.96 5.90 -8.51
C ILE A 141 4.18 6.17 -9.39
N ILE A 142 4.41 5.30 -10.37
CA ILE A 142 5.54 5.40 -11.30
C ILE A 142 5.04 5.83 -12.67
N ALA A 143 5.53 6.96 -13.16
CA ALA A 143 5.26 7.44 -14.51
C ALA A 143 6.32 8.46 -14.96
N ASN A 144 6.58 8.56 -16.26
CA ASN A 144 7.48 9.56 -16.86
C ASN A 144 8.87 9.64 -16.20
N GLY A 145 9.45 8.52 -15.77
CA GLY A 145 10.73 8.48 -15.10
C GLY A 145 10.73 9.09 -13.69
N LYS A 146 9.56 9.23 -13.07
CA LYS A 146 9.38 9.75 -11.71
C LYS A 146 8.52 8.84 -10.86
N LEU A 147 8.78 8.93 -9.55
CA LEU A 147 7.95 8.37 -8.49
C LEU A 147 7.16 9.50 -7.85
N TYR A 148 5.85 9.35 -7.78
CA TYR A 148 4.93 10.29 -7.12
C TYR A 148 4.37 9.66 -5.86
N ILE A 149 4.37 10.42 -4.77
CA ILE A 149 3.88 9.96 -3.46
C ILE A 149 3.42 11.15 -2.63
N THR A 150 2.41 10.96 -1.79
CA THR A 150 2.03 11.95 -0.79
C THR A 150 2.59 11.59 0.58
N ALA A 151 2.87 12.59 1.39
CA ALA A 151 3.33 12.38 2.75
C ALA A 151 2.82 13.49 3.67
N GLN A 152 2.62 13.14 4.92
CA GLN A 152 2.26 14.07 5.98
C GLN A 152 3.48 14.39 6.86
N ASN A 153 3.58 15.62 7.33
CA ASN A 153 4.52 15.97 8.39
C ASN A 153 3.80 16.06 9.75
N GLN A 154 4.55 16.06 10.86
CA GLN A 154 3.97 16.14 12.20
C GLN A 154 3.17 17.43 12.45
N ASN A 155 3.44 18.50 11.72
CA ASN A 155 2.68 19.75 11.78
C ASN A 155 1.33 19.66 11.06
N GLN A 156 0.92 18.45 10.69
CA GLN A 156 -0.32 18.16 10.00
C GLN A 156 -0.46 18.86 8.64
N SER A 157 0.62 19.12 7.93
CA SER A 157 0.58 19.51 6.53
C SER A 157 0.94 18.32 5.64
N SER A 158 0.24 18.16 4.54
CA SER A 158 0.53 17.15 3.54
C SER A 158 1.23 17.76 2.33
N ASN A 159 2.12 17.00 1.71
CA ASN A 159 2.77 17.39 0.47
C ASN A 159 2.69 16.25 -0.54
N LEU A 160 2.57 16.63 -1.82
CA LEU A 160 2.81 15.74 -2.94
C LEU A 160 4.27 15.89 -3.37
N TYR A 161 4.97 14.78 -3.50
CA TYR A 161 6.37 14.71 -3.90
C TYR A 161 6.52 13.98 -5.23
N ALA A 162 7.47 14.43 -6.04
CA ALA A 162 7.96 13.70 -7.20
C ALA A 162 9.47 13.50 -7.07
N LEU A 163 9.92 12.26 -7.14
CA LEU A 163 11.34 11.88 -7.13
C LEU A 163 11.75 11.39 -8.51
N ASP A 164 12.99 11.62 -8.89
CA ASP A 164 13.58 11.03 -10.10
C ASP A 164 13.84 9.53 -9.86
N LEU A 165 13.38 8.67 -10.78
CA LEU A 165 13.57 7.22 -10.64
C LEU A 165 15.03 6.78 -10.72
N LYS A 166 15.89 7.59 -11.35
CA LYS A 166 17.27 7.22 -11.57
C LYS A 166 18.08 7.15 -10.28
N ASP A 167 17.83 8.09 -9.36
CA ASP A 167 18.65 8.26 -8.18
C ASP A 167 17.88 8.64 -6.89
N GLY A 168 16.55 8.74 -6.98
CA GLY A 168 15.69 9.10 -5.86
C GLY A 168 15.77 10.58 -5.47
N SER A 169 16.41 11.44 -6.27
CA SER A 169 16.50 12.88 -5.99
C SER A 169 15.12 13.55 -6.11
N LEU A 170 14.90 14.60 -5.30
CA LEU A 170 13.67 15.38 -5.34
C LEU A 170 13.59 16.17 -6.65
N ALA A 171 12.62 15.85 -7.51
CA ALA A 171 12.35 16.60 -8.73
C ALA A 171 11.51 17.86 -8.43
N TRP A 172 10.42 17.70 -7.70
CA TRP A 172 9.56 18.77 -7.21
C TRP A 172 8.68 18.31 -6.04
N ASN A 173 8.12 19.26 -5.31
CA ASN A 173 7.07 19.02 -4.33
C ASN A 173 6.03 20.12 -4.36
N TYR A 174 4.85 19.84 -3.83
CA TYR A 174 3.76 20.81 -3.67
C TYR A 174 3.08 20.61 -2.31
N LYS A 175 2.94 21.72 -1.55
CA LYS A 175 2.24 21.70 -0.27
C LYS A 175 0.74 21.73 -0.48
N LEU A 176 0.03 20.74 0.06
CA LEU A 176 -1.43 20.66 0.02
C LEU A 176 -2.05 21.46 1.18
N ASP A 177 -3.28 21.94 0.99
CA ASP A 177 -3.91 22.91 1.90
C ASP A 177 -4.27 22.35 3.27
N THR A 178 -4.57 21.05 3.35
CA THR A 178 -4.99 20.41 4.61
C THR A 178 -4.21 19.14 4.87
N PRO A 179 -4.06 18.74 6.15
CA PRO A 179 -3.52 17.42 6.47
C PRO A 179 -4.49 16.35 5.99
N ASN A 180 -3.97 15.33 5.33
CA ASN A 180 -4.74 14.14 5.01
C ASN A 180 -3.82 12.92 5.02
N ASN A 181 -4.23 11.85 5.68
CA ASN A 181 -3.39 10.68 5.94
C ASN A 181 -3.47 9.61 4.84
N ASP A 182 -4.56 9.61 4.03
CA ASP A 182 -4.90 8.47 3.17
C ASP A 182 -5.02 8.91 1.70
N ILE A 183 -4.10 9.75 1.23
CA ILE A 183 -4.13 10.27 -0.13
C ILE A 183 -3.14 9.51 -1.00
N GLU A 184 -3.62 8.73 -1.92
CA GLU A 184 -2.81 8.22 -3.02
C GLU A 184 -2.99 9.09 -4.26
N PRO A 185 -1.91 9.49 -4.95
CA PRO A 185 -2.05 10.20 -6.22
C PRO A 185 -2.48 9.25 -7.35
N LEU A 186 -3.08 9.81 -8.40
CA LEU A 186 -3.36 9.13 -9.66
C LEU A 186 -2.56 9.80 -10.77
N TYR A 187 -1.81 9.04 -11.56
CA TYR A 187 -1.26 9.51 -12.82
C TYR A 187 -2.20 9.18 -13.97
N PHE A 188 -2.56 10.19 -14.74
CA PHE A 188 -3.36 10.04 -15.96
C PHE A 188 -3.08 11.19 -16.94
N ASP A 189 -2.86 10.90 -18.21
CA ASP A 189 -2.68 11.88 -19.29
C ASP A 189 -1.64 12.98 -18.96
N ASN A 190 -0.44 12.57 -18.53
CA ASN A 190 0.64 13.47 -18.11
C ASN A 190 0.30 14.42 -16.95
N LYS A 191 -0.70 14.06 -16.16
CA LYS A 191 -1.17 14.81 -15.00
C LYS A 191 -1.18 13.94 -13.75
N ILE A 192 -1.03 14.59 -12.61
CA ILE A 192 -1.23 13.98 -11.29
C ILE A 192 -2.49 14.56 -10.68
N PHE A 193 -3.40 13.66 -10.31
CA PHE A 193 -4.61 13.99 -9.58
C PHE A 193 -4.45 13.53 -8.14
N THR A 194 -4.84 14.36 -7.19
CA THR A 194 -4.86 14.03 -5.76
C THR A 194 -5.89 14.88 -5.04
N GLN A 195 -6.19 14.56 -3.81
CA GLN A 195 -7.10 15.35 -2.98
C GLN A 195 -6.44 15.74 -1.65
N SER A 196 -7.01 16.74 -1.00
CA SER A 196 -6.67 17.11 0.37
C SER A 196 -7.84 17.87 1.00
N GLY A 197 -8.42 17.32 2.08
CA GLY A 197 -9.64 17.84 2.67
C GLY A 197 -10.79 17.88 1.66
N THR A 198 -11.36 19.05 1.45
CA THR A 198 -12.46 19.26 0.49
C THR A 198 -11.99 19.55 -0.94
N ASN A 199 -10.69 19.58 -1.18
CA ASN A 199 -10.13 20.00 -2.48
C ASN A 199 -9.61 18.79 -3.28
N VAL A 200 -9.86 18.84 -4.59
CA VAL A 200 -9.23 18.00 -5.60
C VAL A 200 -8.29 18.85 -6.42
N TYR A 201 -7.10 18.35 -6.68
CA TYR A 201 -6.02 19.02 -7.40
C TYR A 201 -5.62 18.25 -8.64
N CYS A 202 -5.21 18.98 -9.66
CA CYS A 202 -4.61 18.45 -10.88
C CYS A 202 -3.32 19.20 -11.18
N PHE A 203 -2.21 18.47 -11.27
CA PHE A 203 -0.89 19.02 -11.56
C PHE A 203 -0.35 18.52 -12.89
N GLU A 204 0.51 19.30 -13.53
CA GLU A 204 1.38 18.79 -14.57
C GLU A 204 2.41 17.85 -13.96
N ALA A 205 2.47 16.61 -14.44
CA ALA A 205 3.26 15.56 -13.82
C ALA A 205 4.77 15.88 -13.78
N ASN A 206 5.33 16.47 -14.84
CA ASN A 206 6.76 16.69 -14.93
C ASN A 206 7.27 17.83 -14.04
N THR A 207 6.48 18.88 -13.86
CA THR A 207 6.93 20.13 -13.20
C THR A 207 6.29 20.38 -11.85
N GLY A 208 5.19 19.68 -11.51
CA GLY A 208 4.39 19.94 -10.31
C GLY A 208 3.57 21.24 -10.38
N LYS A 209 3.47 21.86 -11.58
CA LYS A 209 2.65 23.05 -11.77
C LYS A 209 1.16 22.70 -11.53
N LEU A 210 0.51 23.42 -10.62
CA LEU A 210 -0.93 23.32 -10.43
C LEU A 210 -1.65 23.80 -11.68
N LEU A 211 -2.47 22.92 -12.28
CA LEU A 211 -3.28 23.20 -13.45
C LEU A 211 -4.71 23.55 -13.06
N TYR A 212 -5.31 22.74 -12.19
CA TYR A 212 -6.70 22.91 -11.74
C TYR A 212 -6.82 22.57 -10.27
N GLN A 213 -7.74 23.25 -9.58
CA GLN A 213 -8.17 22.95 -8.22
C GLN A 213 -9.70 23.13 -8.16
N LYS A 214 -10.38 22.23 -7.46
CA LYS A 214 -11.81 22.29 -7.23
C LYS A 214 -12.14 21.93 -5.79
N SER A 215 -12.97 22.77 -5.15
CA SER A 215 -13.49 22.53 -3.81
C SER A 215 -14.87 21.89 -3.87
N PHE A 216 -15.15 21.01 -2.91
CA PHE A 216 -16.43 20.34 -2.70
C PHE A 216 -16.99 20.67 -1.32
N ASP A 217 -18.27 20.40 -1.10
CA ASP A 217 -18.95 20.62 0.19
C ASP A 217 -18.74 19.46 1.19
N GLU A 218 -17.80 18.55 0.89
CA GLU A 218 -17.46 17.39 1.69
C GLU A 218 -15.98 17.07 1.57
N THR A 219 -15.47 16.25 2.51
CA THR A 219 -14.10 15.76 2.45
C THR A 219 -13.97 14.67 1.39
N MET A 220 -13.00 14.80 0.50
CA MET A 220 -12.71 13.76 -0.49
C MET A 220 -11.96 12.61 0.17
N THR A 221 -12.34 11.39 -0.15
CA THR A 221 -11.81 10.16 0.43
C THR A 221 -11.35 9.17 -0.63
N GLY A 222 -10.48 8.25 -0.24
CA GLY A 222 -10.01 7.19 -1.11
C GLY A 222 -9.05 7.67 -2.22
N LYS A 223 -8.66 6.74 -3.06
CA LYS A 223 -7.77 6.96 -4.20
C LYS A 223 -8.56 7.38 -5.44
N PRO A 224 -8.18 8.45 -6.14
CA PRO A 224 -8.73 8.73 -7.46
C PRO A 224 -8.43 7.59 -8.44
N VAL A 225 -9.38 7.26 -9.30
CA VAL A 225 -9.20 6.28 -10.38
C VAL A 225 -9.64 6.85 -11.72
N THR A 226 -9.31 6.20 -12.82
CA THR A 226 -9.69 6.63 -14.17
C THR A 226 -10.12 5.45 -15.03
N ASP A 227 -11.04 5.72 -15.96
CA ASP A 227 -11.42 4.81 -17.04
C ASP A 227 -10.74 5.16 -18.37
N GLY A 228 -9.78 6.10 -18.35
CA GLY A 228 -9.09 6.63 -19.52
C GLY A 228 -9.80 7.84 -20.16
N GLU A 229 -10.96 8.28 -19.65
CA GLU A 229 -11.70 9.44 -20.13
C GLU A 229 -12.04 10.41 -18.99
N SER A 230 -12.37 9.89 -17.83
CA SER A 230 -12.78 10.63 -16.63
C SER A 230 -11.93 10.26 -15.42
N VAL A 231 -11.93 11.11 -14.41
CA VAL A 231 -11.36 10.84 -13.09
C VAL A 231 -12.50 10.66 -12.09
N PHE A 232 -12.44 9.61 -11.30
CA PHE A 232 -13.47 9.28 -10.30
C PHE A 232 -12.89 9.42 -8.90
N ILE A 233 -13.69 9.97 -7.99
CA ILE A 233 -13.31 10.20 -6.60
C ILE A 233 -14.54 10.11 -5.68
N ALA A 234 -14.36 9.60 -4.48
CA ALA A 234 -15.43 9.52 -3.48
C ALA A 234 -15.33 10.65 -2.45
N GLY A 235 -16.45 10.99 -1.85
CA GLY A 235 -16.57 11.91 -0.72
C GLY A 235 -17.10 11.20 0.53
N ASP A 236 -16.90 11.83 1.70
CA ASP A 236 -17.30 11.30 3.01
C ASP A 236 -18.81 11.38 3.30
N LYS A 237 -19.57 12.11 2.46
CA LYS A 237 -21.03 12.21 2.55
C LYS A 237 -21.77 11.31 1.55
N ASN A 238 -21.16 10.18 1.22
CA ASN A 238 -21.76 9.14 0.36
C ASN A 238 -21.93 9.53 -1.10
N TRP A 239 -21.05 10.35 -1.62
CA TRP A 239 -21.05 10.68 -3.04
C TRP A 239 -19.82 10.10 -3.76
N LEU A 240 -20.06 9.58 -4.95
CA LEU A 240 -19.05 9.28 -5.94
C LEU A 240 -19.18 10.29 -7.08
N TYR A 241 -18.09 10.89 -7.48
CA TYR A 241 -18.04 11.91 -8.53
C TYR A 241 -17.23 11.44 -9.72
N ALA A 242 -17.71 11.77 -10.93
CA ALA A 242 -16.91 11.74 -12.15
C ALA A 242 -16.52 13.18 -12.54
N LEU A 243 -15.25 13.38 -12.81
CA LEU A 243 -14.66 14.68 -13.11
C LEU A 243 -14.02 14.69 -14.49
N LYS A 244 -14.12 15.83 -15.18
CA LYS A 244 -13.35 16.08 -16.41
C LYS A 244 -11.86 16.24 -16.07
N PRO A 245 -10.92 15.49 -16.69
CA PRO A 245 -9.50 15.60 -16.39
C PRO A 245 -8.87 16.97 -16.68
N ASN A 246 -9.49 17.75 -17.57
CA ASN A 246 -8.96 19.04 -18.05
C ASN A 246 -9.61 20.27 -17.41
N SER A 247 -10.48 20.11 -16.40
CA SER A 247 -11.09 21.25 -15.70
C SER A 247 -11.55 20.91 -14.27
N LEU A 248 -11.64 19.63 -13.92
CA LEU A 248 -12.27 19.10 -12.70
C LEU A 248 -13.77 19.41 -12.60
N ASP A 249 -14.44 19.79 -13.71
CA ASP A 249 -15.89 19.91 -13.72
C ASP A 249 -16.54 18.56 -13.47
N VAL A 250 -17.59 18.56 -12.63
CA VAL A 250 -18.39 17.35 -12.37
C VAL A 250 -19.19 16.99 -13.62
N LEU A 251 -18.99 15.78 -14.11
CA LEU A 251 -19.75 15.19 -15.21
C LEU A 251 -21.05 14.59 -14.70
N TRP A 252 -20.94 13.84 -13.63
CA TRP A 252 -22.06 13.25 -12.91
C TRP A 252 -21.65 12.96 -11.45
N GLN A 253 -22.65 12.70 -10.62
CA GLN A 253 -22.47 12.24 -9.24
C GLN A 253 -23.44 11.10 -8.96
N PHE A 254 -22.98 10.12 -8.18
CA PHE A 254 -23.78 8.97 -7.75
C PHE A 254 -23.92 9.00 -6.23
N LYS A 255 -25.16 8.90 -5.74
CA LYS A 255 -25.45 8.87 -4.30
C LYS A 255 -25.48 7.42 -3.82
N ILE A 256 -24.61 7.10 -2.87
CA ILE A 256 -24.63 5.84 -2.12
C ILE A 256 -25.75 5.92 -1.09
N GLU A 257 -26.36 4.81 -0.72
CA GLU A 257 -27.48 4.77 0.24
C GLU A 257 -27.09 5.39 1.60
N GLU A 258 -28.02 6.10 2.25
CA GLU A 258 -27.76 6.92 3.45
C GLU A 258 -27.32 6.10 4.68
N ASN A 259 -27.66 4.82 4.76
CA ASN A 259 -27.25 3.91 5.81
C ASN A 259 -25.84 3.31 5.60
N GLN A 260 -25.14 3.70 4.51
CA GLN A 260 -23.80 3.23 4.17
C GLN A 260 -22.88 4.42 4.09
N ASN A 261 -21.91 4.47 4.99
CA ASN A 261 -20.91 5.52 5.03
C ASN A 261 -19.59 4.99 4.47
N ASN A 262 -18.89 5.82 3.72
CA ASN A 262 -17.56 5.58 3.17
C ASN A 262 -17.48 4.52 2.06
N VAL A 263 -17.07 4.98 0.90
CA VAL A 263 -16.44 4.10 -0.08
C VAL A 263 -15.12 3.63 0.52
N LYS A 264 -15.06 2.35 0.92
CA LYS A 264 -13.85 1.83 1.54
C LYS A 264 -12.74 1.67 0.51
N GLU A 265 -11.62 2.28 0.81
CA GLU A 265 -10.28 2.19 0.25
C GLU A 265 -10.11 2.16 -1.27
N ARG A 266 -10.92 1.46 -2.03
CA ARG A 266 -10.62 1.23 -3.45
C ARG A 266 -11.86 1.24 -4.33
N ILE A 267 -11.83 2.10 -5.33
CA ILE A 267 -12.68 1.97 -6.51
C ILE A 267 -11.90 1.16 -7.54
N VAL A 268 -12.47 0.08 -8.02
CA VAL A 268 -11.94 -0.72 -9.13
C VAL A 268 -12.59 -0.24 -10.41
N CYS A 269 -11.82 0.20 -11.39
CA CYS A 269 -12.32 0.58 -12.70
C CYS A 269 -11.94 -0.47 -13.74
N HIS A 270 -12.94 -1.04 -14.42
CA HIS A 270 -12.73 -2.04 -15.47
C HIS A 270 -13.88 -2.01 -16.47
N ASP A 271 -13.56 -2.07 -17.76
CA ASP A 271 -14.50 -2.14 -18.88
C ASP A 271 -15.65 -1.10 -18.77
N LYS A 272 -15.27 0.18 -18.56
CA LYS A 272 -16.19 1.31 -18.40
C LYS A 272 -17.20 1.12 -17.25
N LYS A 273 -16.84 0.35 -16.24
CA LYS A 273 -17.61 0.17 -15.01
C LYS A 273 -16.73 0.45 -13.79
N LEU A 274 -17.36 0.95 -12.75
CA LEU A 274 -16.74 1.21 -11.45
C LEU A 274 -17.34 0.23 -10.44
N TYR A 275 -16.47 -0.45 -9.71
CA TYR A 275 -16.85 -1.36 -8.64
C TYR A 275 -16.26 -0.85 -7.34
N PHE A 276 -17.06 -0.76 -6.29
CA PHE A 276 -16.61 -0.30 -4.99
C PHE A 276 -17.47 -0.86 -3.86
N ALA A 277 -16.88 -1.00 -2.68
CA ALA A 277 -17.59 -1.38 -1.47
C ALA A 277 -17.98 -0.13 -0.67
N ALA A 278 -19.22 -0.09 -0.20
CA ALA A 278 -19.69 0.91 0.77
C ALA A 278 -20.11 0.20 2.06
N GLN A 279 -19.61 0.68 3.20
CA GLN A 279 -19.85 0.08 4.50
C GLN A 279 -20.96 0.80 5.25
N GLY A 280 -21.79 0.05 5.95
CA GLY A 280 -22.79 0.53 6.87
C GLY A 280 -22.79 -0.26 8.18
N PRO A 281 -23.52 0.17 9.20
CA PRO A 281 -23.54 -0.49 10.51
C PRO A 281 -24.14 -1.90 10.46
N GLU A 282 -25.10 -2.15 9.56
CA GLU A 282 -25.81 -3.42 9.44
C GLU A 282 -25.60 -4.10 8.08
N VAL A 283 -25.30 -3.32 7.05
CA VAL A 283 -25.13 -3.81 5.66
C VAL A 283 -23.95 -3.15 5.02
N SER A 284 -23.07 -3.94 4.45
CA SER A 284 -22.06 -3.50 3.51
C SER A 284 -22.49 -3.93 2.10
N SER A 285 -22.30 -3.08 1.11
CA SER A 285 -22.71 -3.38 -0.25
C SER A 285 -21.60 -3.15 -1.24
N ILE A 286 -21.57 -3.99 -2.28
CA ILE A 286 -20.74 -3.76 -3.46
C ILE A 286 -21.63 -3.23 -4.56
N TYR A 287 -21.21 -2.13 -5.16
CA TYR A 287 -21.88 -1.48 -6.26
C TYR A 287 -21.11 -1.66 -7.57
N ALA A 288 -21.83 -1.83 -8.66
CA ALA A 288 -21.32 -1.57 -10.01
C ALA A 288 -22.05 -0.39 -10.61
N VAL A 289 -21.30 0.58 -11.12
CA VAL A 289 -21.79 1.81 -11.71
C VAL A 289 -21.17 2.00 -13.08
N ASP A 290 -21.97 2.36 -14.07
CA ASP A 290 -21.50 2.73 -15.42
C ASP A 290 -20.63 4.00 -15.33
N SER A 291 -19.39 3.94 -15.80
CA SER A 291 -18.43 5.04 -15.63
C SER A 291 -18.78 6.28 -16.44
N LYS A 292 -19.53 6.13 -17.54
CA LYS A 292 -19.90 7.24 -18.42
C LYS A 292 -21.12 8.00 -17.91
N THR A 293 -22.10 7.30 -17.34
CA THR A 293 -23.40 7.86 -16.98
C THR A 293 -23.64 8.01 -15.49
N GLY A 294 -22.87 7.32 -14.65
CA GLY A 294 -23.12 7.25 -13.20
C GLY A 294 -24.34 6.40 -12.84
N THR A 295 -24.86 5.58 -13.76
CA THR A 295 -26.03 4.74 -13.50
C THR A 295 -25.61 3.46 -12.79
N GLN A 296 -26.31 3.10 -11.70
CA GLN A 296 -26.13 1.82 -11.04
C GLN A 296 -26.51 0.67 -11.98
N LEU A 297 -25.60 -0.29 -12.15
CA LEU A 297 -25.82 -1.49 -12.96
C LEU A 297 -26.34 -2.64 -12.08
N TRP A 298 -25.70 -2.85 -10.95
CA TRP A 298 -26.12 -3.82 -9.95
C TRP A 298 -25.60 -3.43 -8.55
N LYS A 299 -26.13 -4.11 -7.54
CA LYS A 299 -25.73 -3.97 -6.15
C LYS A 299 -25.84 -5.32 -5.46
N THR A 300 -24.85 -5.69 -4.66
CA THR A 300 -24.83 -6.93 -3.88
C THR A 300 -24.62 -6.61 -2.41
N ASP A 301 -25.54 -7.06 -1.55
CA ASP A 301 -25.56 -6.76 -0.13
C ASP A 301 -24.94 -7.89 0.71
N PHE A 302 -24.14 -7.50 1.71
CA PHE A 302 -23.58 -8.35 2.74
C PHE A 302 -24.20 -7.94 4.08
N THR A 303 -25.26 -8.63 4.50
CA THR A 303 -26.00 -8.32 5.73
C THR A 303 -25.22 -8.79 6.96
N ASP A 304 -25.20 -7.96 8.00
CA ASP A 304 -24.48 -8.21 9.26
C ASP A 304 -22.98 -8.49 9.10
N ASP A 305 -22.39 -8.04 7.99
CA ASP A 305 -20.96 -8.21 7.70
C ASP A 305 -20.40 -7.02 6.93
N ASN A 306 -19.09 -6.80 7.02
CA ASN A 306 -18.42 -5.71 6.31
C ASN A 306 -17.44 -6.26 5.29
N VAL A 307 -17.55 -5.77 4.06
CA VAL A 307 -16.56 -6.01 3.02
C VAL A 307 -15.29 -5.24 3.37
N GLU A 308 -14.19 -5.95 3.61
CA GLU A 308 -12.91 -5.36 4.00
C GLU A 308 -12.00 -5.11 2.79
N TYR A 309 -12.11 -5.93 1.76
CA TYR A 309 -11.25 -5.85 0.59
C TYR A 309 -11.97 -6.34 -0.66
N ILE A 310 -11.69 -5.71 -1.80
CA ILE A 310 -12.09 -6.16 -3.13
C ILE A 310 -10.93 -6.02 -4.11
N VAL A 311 -10.83 -6.95 -5.03
CA VAL A 311 -9.88 -6.95 -6.15
C VAL A 311 -10.50 -7.58 -7.37
N LYS A 312 -10.19 -7.04 -8.54
CA LYS A 312 -10.57 -7.65 -9.82
C LYS A 312 -9.49 -8.64 -10.24
N GLU A 313 -9.90 -9.87 -10.51
CA GLU A 313 -9.05 -10.88 -11.13
C GLU A 313 -9.79 -11.51 -12.32
N VAL A 314 -9.16 -11.54 -13.48
CA VAL A 314 -9.73 -11.96 -14.77
C VAL A 314 -11.09 -11.27 -15.02
N ASP A 315 -12.20 -11.98 -15.00
CA ASP A 315 -13.56 -11.47 -15.27
C ASP A 315 -14.44 -11.41 -14.00
N ASN A 316 -13.84 -11.56 -12.82
CA ASN A 316 -14.53 -11.61 -11.54
C ASN A 316 -14.00 -10.59 -10.53
N LEU A 317 -14.83 -10.28 -9.55
CA LEU A 317 -14.48 -9.45 -8.40
C LEU A 317 -14.36 -10.34 -7.17
N TRP A 318 -13.13 -10.48 -6.68
CA TRP A 318 -12.84 -11.21 -5.46
C TRP A 318 -12.79 -10.27 -4.25
N GLY A 319 -13.08 -10.81 -3.08
CA GLY A 319 -12.97 -10.06 -1.85
C GLY A 319 -13.13 -10.90 -0.61
N TYR A 320 -12.96 -10.26 0.54
CA TYR A 320 -13.26 -10.87 1.82
C TYR A 320 -13.96 -9.90 2.77
N THR A 321 -14.65 -10.48 3.75
CA THR A 321 -15.38 -9.73 4.75
C THR A 321 -14.73 -9.84 6.14
N ARG A 322 -15.13 -8.95 7.05
CA ARG A 322 -14.68 -8.95 8.45
C ARG A 322 -15.01 -10.26 9.18
N LYS A 323 -16.12 -10.94 8.82
CA LYS A 323 -16.47 -12.23 9.38
C LYS A 323 -15.79 -13.42 8.69
N LYS A 324 -14.68 -13.14 7.95
CA LYS A 324 -13.82 -14.13 7.30
C LYS A 324 -14.51 -14.86 6.13
N LYS A 325 -15.40 -14.23 5.43
CA LYS A 325 -16.01 -14.76 4.23
C LYS A 325 -15.17 -14.36 3.03
N LEU A 326 -14.56 -15.32 2.33
CA LEU A 326 -14.00 -15.15 1.00
C LEU A 326 -15.12 -15.28 -0.01
N PHE A 327 -15.18 -14.38 -0.99
CA PHE A 327 -16.22 -14.40 -2.01
C PHE A 327 -15.69 -14.03 -3.39
N GLU A 328 -16.39 -14.49 -4.41
CA GLU A 328 -16.24 -14.11 -5.80
C GLU A 328 -17.59 -13.64 -6.35
N LEU A 329 -17.60 -12.50 -7.03
CA LEU A 329 -18.77 -11.98 -7.73
C LEU A 329 -18.54 -11.96 -9.24
N ASP A 330 -19.55 -12.35 -9.99
CA ASP A 330 -19.63 -12.13 -11.42
C ASP A 330 -19.73 -10.62 -11.72
N LEU A 331 -18.78 -10.08 -12.48
CA LEU A 331 -18.74 -8.64 -12.82
C LEU A 331 -19.93 -8.18 -13.66
N SER A 332 -20.64 -9.07 -14.34
CA SER A 332 -21.76 -8.74 -15.22
C SER A 332 -23.06 -8.42 -14.47
N ASN A 333 -23.30 -9.15 -13.36
CA ASN A 333 -24.59 -9.10 -12.66
C ASN A 333 -24.47 -8.96 -11.13
N GLY A 334 -23.27 -9.11 -10.56
CA GLY A 334 -23.02 -9.05 -9.11
C GLY A 334 -23.44 -10.29 -8.33
N GLU A 335 -23.78 -11.38 -9.01
CA GLU A 335 -24.12 -12.64 -8.32
C GLU A 335 -22.89 -13.27 -7.67
N ILE A 336 -23.07 -13.87 -6.48
CA ILE A 336 -22.02 -14.59 -5.78
C ILE A 336 -21.77 -15.92 -6.51
N ALA A 337 -20.63 -16.02 -7.19
CA ALA A 337 -20.21 -17.22 -7.90
C ALA A 337 -19.48 -18.22 -6.99
N PHE A 338 -18.77 -17.72 -5.98
CA PHE A 338 -18.06 -18.52 -4.99
C PHE A 338 -18.18 -17.87 -3.61
N GLU A 339 -18.32 -18.68 -2.57
CA GLU A 339 -18.29 -18.25 -1.17
C GLU A 339 -17.68 -19.36 -0.31
N GLU A 340 -16.72 -18.98 0.56
CA GLU A 340 -16.12 -19.89 1.53
C GLU A 340 -15.77 -19.15 2.82
N LYS A 341 -15.80 -19.84 3.95
CA LYS A 341 -15.42 -19.29 5.25
C LYS A 341 -13.96 -19.58 5.55
N LEU A 342 -13.13 -18.53 5.64
CA LEU A 342 -11.74 -18.66 6.04
C LEU A 342 -11.60 -18.99 7.53
N THR A 343 -10.56 -19.72 7.90
CA THR A 343 -10.21 -19.97 9.31
C THR A 343 -9.57 -18.73 9.95
N THR A 344 -8.78 -17.98 9.18
CA THR A 344 -8.09 -16.76 9.63
C THR A 344 -8.63 -15.52 8.91
N LEU A 345 -8.51 -14.34 9.54
CA LEU A 345 -8.85 -13.07 8.90
C LEU A 345 -7.64 -12.55 8.11
N PRO A 346 -7.76 -12.30 6.80
CA PRO A 346 -6.72 -11.61 6.06
C PRO A 346 -6.46 -10.21 6.63
N ILE A 347 -5.19 -9.84 6.73
CA ILE A 347 -4.72 -8.48 7.07
C ILE A 347 -3.99 -7.83 5.89
N SER A 348 -4.02 -8.47 4.73
CA SER A 348 -3.42 -8.00 3.48
C SER A 348 -4.43 -8.03 2.34
N ASN A 349 -4.00 -7.51 1.19
CA ASN A 349 -4.63 -7.84 -0.09
C ASN A 349 -4.56 -9.34 -0.39
N ILE A 350 -5.36 -9.76 -1.37
CA ILE A 350 -5.29 -11.10 -1.96
C ILE A 350 -4.45 -11.01 -3.24
N GLU A 351 -3.54 -11.97 -3.43
CA GLU A 351 -2.76 -12.12 -4.66
C GLU A 351 -3.06 -13.49 -5.30
N PHE A 352 -3.20 -13.50 -6.62
CA PHE A 352 -3.44 -14.69 -7.42
C PHE A 352 -2.18 -15.02 -8.21
N PRO A 353 -1.61 -16.25 -8.09
CA PRO A 353 -0.55 -16.74 -8.96
C PRO A 353 -1.09 -17.05 -10.36
N ALA A 354 -0.21 -17.56 -11.24
CA ALA A 354 -0.62 -18.03 -12.56
C ALA A 354 -1.50 -19.30 -12.51
N ASP A 355 -1.48 -20.03 -11.39
CA ASP A 355 -2.39 -21.16 -11.15
C ASP A 355 -3.75 -20.64 -10.68
N ASP A 356 -4.77 -20.78 -11.51
CA ASP A 356 -6.12 -20.28 -11.31
C ASP A 356 -6.84 -20.90 -10.09
N ASN A 357 -6.29 -21.94 -9.48
CA ASN A 357 -6.88 -22.61 -8.31
C ASN A 357 -6.30 -22.11 -6.98
N LEU A 358 -5.33 -21.24 -7.01
CA LEU A 358 -4.63 -20.78 -5.80
C LEU A 358 -4.81 -19.28 -5.59
N LEU A 359 -4.86 -18.88 -4.32
CA LEU A 359 -4.68 -17.49 -3.92
C LEU A 359 -3.84 -17.41 -2.64
N TYR A 360 -3.21 -16.26 -2.44
CA TYR A 360 -2.41 -15.99 -1.26
C TYR A 360 -2.94 -14.78 -0.52
N TYR A 361 -2.90 -14.85 0.80
CA TYR A 361 -3.11 -13.72 1.70
C TYR A 361 -2.24 -13.84 2.94
N TYR A 362 -2.04 -12.73 3.63
CA TYR A 362 -1.30 -12.68 4.87
C TYR A 362 -2.25 -12.47 6.05
N CYS A 363 -2.00 -13.17 7.15
CA CYS A 363 -2.75 -13.04 8.39
C CYS A 363 -1.78 -12.91 9.57
N ASP A 364 -2.30 -12.83 10.78
CA ASP A 364 -1.48 -12.79 12.01
C ASP A 364 -0.60 -14.04 12.20
N ALA A 365 -0.97 -15.17 11.63
CA ALA A 365 -0.17 -16.39 11.64
C ALA A 365 0.93 -16.45 10.58
N GLY A 366 0.86 -15.61 9.53
CA GLY A 366 1.82 -15.56 8.42
C GLY A 366 1.17 -15.65 7.03
N LEU A 367 1.91 -16.17 6.05
CA LEU A 367 1.46 -16.35 4.68
C LEU A 367 0.59 -17.59 4.55
N ILE A 368 -0.61 -17.41 4.02
CA ILE A 368 -1.58 -18.47 3.76
C ILE A 368 -1.72 -18.66 2.25
N GLN A 369 -1.67 -19.90 1.82
CA GLN A 369 -2.13 -20.34 0.50
C GLN A 369 -3.52 -20.95 0.67
N PHE A 370 -4.48 -20.47 -0.10
CA PHE A 370 -5.82 -21.03 -0.17
C PHE A 370 -6.01 -21.76 -1.49
N ASP A 371 -6.40 -23.04 -1.44
CA ASP A 371 -6.76 -23.83 -2.61
C ASP A 371 -8.28 -23.68 -2.86
N LEU A 372 -8.63 -23.04 -3.99
CA LEU A 372 -10.02 -22.74 -4.36
C LEU A 372 -10.82 -24.01 -4.68
N LYS A 373 -10.16 -25.07 -5.18
CA LYS A 373 -10.79 -26.32 -5.55
C LYS A 373 -11.04 -27.22 -4.34
N GLU A 374 -10.03 -27.40 -3.51
CA GLU A 374 -10.10 -28.25 -2.33
C GLU A 374 -10.73 -27.50 -1.14
N LYS A 375 -10.82 -26.16 -1.21
CA LYS A 375 -11.34 -25.25 -0.17
C LYS A 375 -10.56 -25.38 1.14
N ASP A 376 -9.25 -25.44 1.04
CA ASP A 376 -8.34 -25.68 2.15
C ASP A 376 -7.28 -24.58 2.27
N GLU A 377 -6.84 -24.32 3.50
CA GLU A 377 -5.83 -23.31 3.85
C GLU A 377 -4.52 -23.98 4.27
N ASN A 378 -3.44 -23.69 3.55
CA ASN A 378 -2.09 -24.13 3.88
C ASN A 378 -1.26 -22.96 4.41
N VAL A 379 -0.61 -23.12 5.55
CA VAL A 379 0.32 -22.12 6.11
C VAL A 379 1.69 -22.30 5.46
N TYR A 380 2.08 -21.36 4.62
CA TYR A 380 3.37 -21.39 3.93
C TYR A 380 4.52 -20.80 4.73
N TYR A 381 4.23 -19.74 5.50
CA TYR A 381 5.21 -19.08 6.35
C TYR A 381 4.58 -18.76 7.69
N MET A 382 5.17 -19.29 8.77
CA MET A 382 4.70 -19.04 10.12
C MET A 382 5.46 -17.86 10.74
N ARG A 383 4.73 -16.88 11.24
CA ARG A 383 5.34 -15.83 12.06
C ARG A 383 5.76 -16.39 13.42
N THR A 384 6.94 -15.97 13.88
CA THR A 384 7.48 -16.38 15.19
C THR A 384 6.95 -15.52 16.34
N SER A 385 6.29 -14.40 16.05
CA SER A 385 5.71 -13.50 17.05
C SER A 385 4.32 -13.05 16.66
N ILE A 386 3.31 -13.52 17.37
CA ILE A 386 1.93 -13.05 17.27
C ILE A 386 1.82 -11.78 18.14
N LYS A 387 1.31 -10.68 17.60
CA LYS A 387 0.91 -9.49 18.37
C LYS A 387 -0.60 -9.50 18.56
N ASP A 388 -1.05 -8.99 19.72
CA ASP A 388 -2.47 -8.94 20.09
C ASP A 388 -3.30 -7.98 19.20
N ASP A 389 -2.63 -7.15 18.38
CA ASP A 389 -3.27 -6.17 17.50
C ASP A 389 -2.61 -6.25 16.11
N PRO A 390 -3.16 -7.07 15.19
CA PRO A 390 -2.58 -7.24 13.86
C PRO A 390 -2.84 -5.99 13.01
N TYR A 391 -1.77 -5.43 12.48
CA TYR A 391 -1.81 -4.34 11.52
C TYR A 391 -1.79 -4.86 10.09
N SER A 392 -2.13 -4.00 9.14
CA SER A 392 -2.15 -4.35 7.72
C SER A 392 -0.77 -4.79 7.22
N ALA A 393 -0.77 -5.82 6.39
CA ALA A 393 0.37 -6.23 5.57
C ALA A 393 0.03 -6.04 4.08
N TYR A 394 1.03 -6.11 3.22
CA TYR A 394 0.84 -6.03 1.78
C TYR A 394 1.60 -7.15 1.08
N LEU A 395 0.94 -7.80 0.13
CA LEU A 395 1.51 -8.86 -0.70
C LEU A 395 1.65 -8.40 -2.15
N LYS A 396 2.67 -8.93 -2.84
CA LYS A 396 2.80 -8.79 -4.28
C LYS A 396 3.52 -9.98 -4.89
N ILE A 397 2.84 -10.75 -5.73
CA ILE A 397 3.47 -11.80 -6.52
C ILE A 397 4.34 -11.15 -7.60
N ILE A 398 5.56 -11.65 -7.76
CA ILE A 398 6.48 -11.24 -8.82
C ILE A 398 6.15 -12.08 -10.04
N ARG A 399 5.71 -11.43 -11.13
CA ARG A 399 5.43 -12.02 -12.41
C ARG A 399 6.44 -11.55 -13.46
#